data_3f2b08041f5a47da46598b7126841cfa
#
_entry.id   3f2b08041f5a47da46598b7126841cfa
#
_cell.length_a   1.000
_cell.length_b   1.000
_cell.length_c   1.000
_cell.angle_alpha   90.00
_cell.angle_beta   90.00
_cell.angle_gamma   90.00
#
_symmetry.space_group_name_H-M   'P 1'
#
loop_
_entity.id
_entity.type
_entity.pdbx_description
1 polymer ?
#
loop_
_entity_poly.entity_id
_entity_poly.type
_entity_poly.pdbx_seq_one_letter_code
_entity_poly.pdbx_strand_id
1 'polypeptide(L)'
;MVFLGFRLSRRPPTEKYPYGLERAEDLAGIGIAVVIWASAAFAGFESIRKLIHHGPTTHVAAGIAGAVLGIIGNQAVAWYKRRVGKRINSATLIADARHSWLDALSSAGALAGLIAVALGLPWGDPVAGLAVTAFICHVGYEVTKDVVHRLADGVDPDVITTAEAAAGSVPGVIHAHARARWTGRTLRVEIEGWVDPELTAKDADTLGRRVADQLSRQLPEAGSFTWTTRAAPA
;
A
#
# COMPACT_ATOMS: atom_id res chain seq x y z
N MET A 1 13.31 -6.80 -2.25
CA MET A 1 12.20 -7.18 -1.34
C MET A 1 10.88 -7.38 -2.09
N VAL A 2 10.38 -6.40 -2.84
CA VAL A 2 9.10 -6.47 -3.57
C VAL A 2 8.99 -7.70 -4.47
N PHE A 3 10.01 -7.98 -5.30
CA PHE A 3 10.01 -9.14 -6.20
C PHE A 3 9.92 -10.49 -5.46
N LEU A 4 10.55 -10.59 -4.29
CA LEU A 4 10.47 -11.80 -3.46
C LEU A 4 9.08 -11.95 -2.83
N GLY A 5 8.50 -10.87 -2.30
CA GLY A 5 7.13 -10.86 -1.79
C GLY A 5 6.12 -11.27 -2.87
N PHE A 6 6.28 -10.71 -4.07
CA PHE A 6 5.47 -11.04 -5.25
C PHE A 6 5.59 -12.50 -5.69
N ARG A 7 6.80 -13.05 -5.70
CA ARG A 7 7.04 -14.46 -6.06
C ARG A 7 6.48 -15.41 -5.01
N LEU A 8 6.55 -15.01 -3.75
CA LEU A 8 6.02 -15.81 -2.64
C LEU A 8 4.49 -15.78 -2.61
N SER A 9 3.87 -14.62 -2.81
CA SER A 9 2.41 -14.45 -2.77
C SER A 9 1.67 -15.24 -3.87
N ARG A 10 2.36 -15.59 -4.96
CA ARG A 10 1.81 -16.40 -6.07
C ARG A 10 1.88 -17.91 -5.85
N ARG A 11 2.47 -18.37 -4.75
CA ARG A 11 2.53 -19.82 -4.49
C ARG A 11 1.14 -20.35 -4.14
N PRO A 12 0.74 -21.47 -4.74
CA PRO A 12 -0.54 -22.08 -4.44
C PRO A 12 -0.61 -22.50 -2.96
N PRO A 13 -1.81 -22.65 -2.41
CA PRO A 13 -2.02 -23.23 -1.09
C PRO A 13 -1.28 -24.59 -0.94
N THR A 14 -0.76 -24.82 0.26
CA THR A 14 -0.09 -26.05 0.65
C THR A 14 -0.67 -26.53 1.97
N GLU A 15 -0.42 -27.78 2.37
CA GLU A 15 -0.85 -28.30 3.67
C GLU A 15 -0.37 -27.42 4.84
N LYS A 16 0.86 -26.87 4.75
CA LYS A 16 1.42 -25.97 5.77
C LYS A 16 0.83 -24.56 5.70
N TYR A 17 0.39 -24.11 4.53
CA TYR A 17 -0.20 -22.78 4.29
C TYR A 17 -1.50 -22.94 3.51
N PRO A 18 -2.60 -23.34 4.16
CA PRO A 18 -3.88 -23.67 3.49
C PRO A 18 -4.50 -22.49 2.73
N TYR A 19 -4.24 -21.26 3.16
CA TYR A 19 -4.70 -20.02 2.50
C TYR A 19 -3.70 -19.45 1.49
N GLY A 20 -2.58 -20.18 1.23
CA GLY A 20 -1.48 -19.65 0.42
C GLY A 20 -0.60 -18.66 1.18
N LEU A 21 0.23 -17.94 0.44
CA LEU A 21 1.18 -16.95 0.99
C LEU A 21 0.84 -15.52 0.52
N GLU A 22 -0.44 -15.21 0.27
CA GLU A 22 -0.86 -13.90 -0.23
C GLU A 22 -0.41 -12.75 0.68
N ARG A 23 -0.43 -12.95 2.01
CA ARG A 23 0.06 -11.97 3.01
C ARG A 23 1.57 -11.71 2.98
N ALA A 24 2.36 -12.50 2.23
CA ALA A 24 3.78 -12.21 2.04
C ALA A 24 4.00 -10.85 1.33
N GLU A 25 3.04 -10.38 0.55
CA GLU A 25 3.07 -9.05 -0.05
C GLU A 25 2.90 -7.95 1.01
N ASP A 26 2.01 -8.13 1.98
CA ASP A 26 1.82 -7.17 3.08
C ASP A 26 3.08 -7.07 3.96
N LEU A 27 3.74 -8.21 4.23
CA LEU A 27 5.03 -8.23 4.94
C LEU A 27 6.14 -7.51 4.15
N ALA A 28 6.15 -7.62 2.81
CA ALA A 28 7.07 -6.85 1.98
C ALA A 28 6.80 -5.34 2.07
N GLY A 29 5.54 -4.93 2.26
CA GLY A 29 5.15 -3.54 2.53
C GLY A 29 5.76 -2.99 3.81
N ILE A 30 5.78 -3.79 4.90
CA ILE A 30 6.49 -3.43 6.14
C ILE A 30 7.98 -3.22 5.86
N GLY A 31 8.60 -4.13 5.10
CA GLY A 31 10.01 -4.01 4.73
C GLY A 31 10.33 -2.69 4.02
N ILE A 32 9.42 -2.24 3.12
CA ILE A 32 9.57 -0.95 2.44
C ILE A 32 9.44 0.22 3.42
N ALA A 33 8.45 0.18 4.33
CA ALA A 33 8.29 1.21 5.35
C ALA A 33 9.55 1.35 6.21
N VAL A 34 10.16 0.23 6.64
CA VAL A 34 11.42 0.21 7.38
C VAL A 34 12.55 0.85 6.57
N VAL A 35 12.66 0.57 5.26
CA VAL A 35 13.68 1.17 4.39
C VAL A 35 13.47 2.67 4.27
N ILE A 36 12.22 3.16 4.13
CA ILE A 36 11.92 4.60 4.10
C ILE A 36 12.38 5.28 5.40
N TRP A 37 12.06 4.71 6.56
CA TRP A 37 12.46 5.26 7.85
C TRP A 37 13.98 5.24 8.06
N ALA A 38 14.66 4.17 7.64
CA ALA A 38 16.10 4.09 7.67
C ALA A 38 16.76 5.16 6.77
N SER A 39 16.19 5.38 5.58
CA SER A 39 16.65 6.44 4.66
C SER A 39 16.46 7.84 5.26
N ALA A 40 15.31 8.10 5.91
CA ALA A 40 15.06 9.36 6.60
C ALA A 40 16.06 9.60 7.74
N ALA A 41 16.29 8.58 8.57
CA ALA A 41 17.25 8.65 9.67
C ALA A 41 18.68 8.93 9.18
N PHE A 42 19.11 8.25 8.11
CA PHE A 42 20.42 8.45 7.52
C PHE A 42 20.57 9.85 6.91
N ALA A 43 19.58 10.31 6.11
CA ALA A 43 19.60 11.63 5.49
C ALA A 43 19.59 12.75 6.56
N GLY A 44 18.78 12.60 7.61
CA GLY A 44 18.71 13.54 8.72
C GLY A 44 20.02 13.63 9.50
N PHE A 45 20.58 12.46 9.83
CA PHE A 45 21.88 12.39 10.52
C PHE A 45 23.00 13.07 9.70
N GLU A 46 23.09 12.76 8.41
CA GLU A 46 24.11 13.36 7.55
C GLU A 46 23.91 14.88 7.39
N SER A 47 22.68 15.35 7.27
CA SER A 47 22.35 16.78 7.18
C SER A 47 22.71 17.53 8.47
N ILE A 48 22.41 16.96 9.63
CA ILE A 48 22.79 17.53 10.94
C ILE A 48 24.32 17.54 11.10
N ARG A 49 24.98 16.45 10.72
CA ARG A 49 26.44 16.35 10.77
C ARG A 49 27.11 17.44 9.92
N LYS A 50 26.63 17.66 8.70
CA LYS A 50 27.11 18.73 7.79
C LYS A 50 26.84 20.12 8.35
N LEU A 51 25.72 20.32 9.05
CA LEU A 51 25.39 21.61 9.66
C LEU A 51 26.35 21.96 10.81
N ILE A 52 26.75 20.95 11.61
CA ILE A 52 27.66 21.11 12.77
C ILE A 52 29.12 21.21 12.30
N HIS A 53 29.53 20.36 11.36
CA HIS A 53 30.90 20.26 10.89
C HIS A 53 30.99 20.83 9.45
N HIS A 54 31.15 22.13 9.34
CA HIS A 54 31.26 22.85 8.07
C HIS A 54 32.52 22.38 7.29
N GLY A 55 32.37 21.36 6.46
CA GLY A 55 33.42 20.90 5.55
C GLY A 55 33.28 21.53 4.16
N PRO A 56 34.40 21.77 3.45
CA PRO A 56 34.33 22.26 2.06
C PRO A 56 33.65 21.22 1.17
N THR A 57 32.63 21.64 0.42
CA THR A 57 31.99 20.78 -0.58
C THR A 57 32.90 20.69 -1.81
N THR A 58 33.54 19.54 -2.01
CA THR A 58 34.39 19.24 -3.17
C THR A 58 33.57 18.61 -4.29
N HIS A 59 33.98 18.80 -5.54
CA HIS A 59 33.35 18.18 -6.74
C HIS A 59 31.90 18.58 -7.01
N VAL A 60 31.51 19.83 -6.83
CA VAL A 60 30.13 20.34 -7.01
C VAL A 60 29.55 19.96 -8.38
N ALA A 61 30.34 20.08 -9.47
CA ALA A 61 29.89 19.76 -10.83
C ALA A 61 29.50 18.25 -10.98
N ALA A 62 30.32 17.36 -10.43
CA ALA A 62 30.03 15.93 -10.45
C ALA A 62 28.77 15.60 -9.58
N GLY A 63 28.64 16.30 -8.44
CA GLY A 63 27.44 16.20 -7.58
C GLY A 63 26.16 16.64 -8.30
N ILE A 64 26.20 17.74 -9.03
CA ILE A 64 25.08 18.24 -9.84
C ILE A 64 24.70 17.21 -10.92
N ALA A 65 25.66 16.68 -11.68
CA ALA A 65 25.40 15.67 -12.70
C ALA A 65 24.76 14.41 -12.09
N GLY A 66 25.29 13.93 -10.95
CA GLY A 66 24.73 12.78 -10.22
C GLY A 66 23.32 13.03 -9.71
N ALA A 67 23.04 14.22 -9.16
CA ALA A 67 21.72 14.60 -8.68
C ALA A 67 20.68 14.65 -9.82
N VAL A 68 21.03 15.23 -10.98
CA VAL A 68 20.14 15.26 -12.16
C VAL A 68 19.83 13.85 -12.67
N LEU A 69 20.84 12.99 -12.78
CA LEU A 69 20.63 11.59 -13.17
C LEU A 69 19.77 10.83 -12.12
N GLY A 70 19.99 11.10 -10.85
CA GLY A 70 19.17 10.54 -9.76
C GLY A 70 17.71 10.97 -9.86
N ILE A 71 17.42 12.24 -10.13
CA ILE A 71 16.05 12.74 -10.31
C ILE A 71 15.38 12.04 -11.48
N ILE A 72 16.00 12.04 -12.66
CA ILE A 72 15.41 11.48 -13.88
C ILE A 72 15.19 9.98 -13.72
N GLY A 73 16.19 9.24 -13.23
CA GLY A 73 16.12 7.80 -13.08
C GLY A 73 15.05 7.36 -12.06
N ASN A 74 15.07 7.95 -10.86
CA ASN A 74 14.12 7.61 -9.81
C ASN A 74 12.70 8.04 -10.16
N GLN A 75 12.50 9.17 -10.84
CA GLN A 75 11.18 9.61 -11.29
C GLN A 75 10.59 8.67 -12.34
N ALA A 76 11.40 8.23 -13.30
CA ALA A 76 10.97 7.27 -14.32
C ALA A 76 10.55 5.93 -13.68
N VAL A 77 11.36 5.43 -12.73
CA VAL A 77 11.06 4.19 -11.99
C VAL A 77 9.82 4.36 -11.12
N ALA A 78 9.67 5.48 -10.40
CA ALA A 78 8.50 5.75 -9.57
C ALA A 78 7.20 5.78 -10.41
N TRP A 79 7.23 6.46 -11.55
CA TRP A 79 6.09 6.52 -12.47
C TRP A 79 5.71 5.14 -12.99
N TYR A 80 6.68 4.36 -13.43
CA TYR A 80 6.46 2.99 -13.94
C TYR A 80 5.85 2.09 -12.85
N LYS A 81 6.47 2.05 -11.66
CA LYS A 81 6.00 1.24 -10.52
C LYS A 81 4.58 1.63 -10.11
N ARG A 82 4.29 2.94 -10.03
CA ARG A 82 2.95 3.44 -9.68
C ARG A 82 1.90 3.03 -10.70
N ARG A 83 2.22 3.13 -12.00
CA ARG A 83 1.31 2.73 -13.07
C ARG A 83 1.00 1.23 -13.02
N VAL A 84 2.02 0.40 -12.88
CA VAL A 84 1.85 -1.06 -12.77
C VAL A 84 1.13 -1.42 -11.48
N GLY A 85 1.54 -0.85 -10.34
CA GLY A 85 0.95 -1.12 -9.02
C GLY A 85 -0.56 -0.85 -8.97
N LYS A 86 -0.99 0.26 -9.58
CA LYS A 86 -2.43 0.55 -9.72
C LYS A 86 -3.16 -0.47 -10.59
N ARG A 87 -2.53 -0.92 -11.69
CA ARG A 87 -3.16 -1.89 -12.61
C ARG A 87 -3.36 -3.26 -11.98
N ILE A 88 -2.48 -3.67 -11.06
CA ILE A 88 -2.52 -4.99 -10.42
C ILE A 88 -2.96 -4.94 -8.95
N ASN A 89 -3.46 -3.80 -8.49
CA ASN A 89 -3.89 -3.56 -7.10
C ASN A 89 -2.84 -3.92 -6.02
N SER A 90 -1.55 -3.75 -6.35
CA SER A 90 -0.46 -4.03 -5.41
C SER A 90 -0.12 -2.80 -4.57
N ALA A 91 -0.53 -2.82 -3.29
CA ALA A 91 -0.16 -1.79 -2.32
C ALA A 91 1.36 -1.72 -2.10
N THR A 92 2.00 -2.88 -2.08
CA THR A 92 3.46 -2.99 -1.93
C THR A 92 4.20 -2.31 -3.08
N LEU A 93 3.75 -2.50 -4.33
CA LEU A 93 4.38 -1.84 -5.48
C LEU A 93 4.10 -0.33 -5.50
N ILE A 94 2.94 0.10 -5.00
CA ILE A 94 2.61 1.52 -4.82
C ILE A 94 3.48 2.14 -3.72
N ALA A 95 3.70 1.44 -2.60
CA ALA A 95 4.60 1.88 -1.53
C ALA A 95 6.05 1.99 -2.04
N ASP A 96 6.52 1.00 -2.81
CA ASP A 96 7.84 1.02 -3.43
C ASP A 96 8.00 2.14 -4.48
N ALA A 97 6.91 2.49 -5.18
CA ALA A 97 6.88 3.66 -6.05
C ALA A 97 7.02 4.98 -5.27
N ARG A 98 6.38 5.08 -4.09
CA ARG A 98 6.55 6.24 -3.19
C ARG A 98 8.00 6.35 -2.71
N HIS A 99 8.64 5.23 -2.36
CA HIS A 99 10.07 5.23 -2.00
C HIS A 99 10.95 5.74 -3.14
N SER A 100 10.77 5.23 -4.37
CA SER A 100 11.53 5.71 -5.54
C SER A 100 11.28 7.20 -5.85
N TRP A 101 10.08 7.70 -5.59
CA TRP A 101 9.77 9.12 -5.72
C TRP A 101 10.47 9.97 -4.65
N LEU A 102 10.58 9.46 -3.41
CA LEU A 102 11.34 10.11 -2.33
C LEU A 102 12.84 10.19 -2.65
N ASP A 103 13.39 9.17 -3.30
CA ASP A 103 14.79 9.17 -3.75
C ASP A 103 15.02 10.24 -4.83
N ALA A 104 14.03 10.45 -5.74
CA ALA A 104 14.06 11.54 -6.70
C ALA A 104 14.01 12.91 -6.01
N LEU A 105 13.16 13.07 -4.99
CA LEU A 105 13.05 14.30 -4.22
C LEU A 105 14.31 14.57 -3.40
N SER A 106 14.91 13.53 -2.80
CA SER A 106 16.20 13.61 -2.11
C SER A 106 17.30 14.12 -3.05
N SER A 107 17.35 13.60 -4.28
CA SER A 107 18.27 14.05 -5.32
C SER A 107 17.99 15.50 -5.73
N ALA A 108 16.72 15.93 -5.79
CA ALA A 108 16.35 17.32 -6.07
C ALA A 108 16.76 18.26 -4.92
N GLY A 109 16.61 17.83 -3.67
CA GLY A 109 17.10 18.56 -2.50
C GLY A 109 18.62 18.73 -2.52
N ALA A 110 19.35 17.65 -2.83
CA ALA A 110 20.80 17.69 -2.98
C ALA A 110 21.22 18.65 -4.11
N LEU A 111 20.52 18.64 -5.24
CA LEU A 111 20.76 19.59 -6.35
C LEU A 111 20.56 21.04 -5.89
N ALA A 112 19.45 21.33 -5.22
CA ALA A 112 19.16 22.66 -4.67
C ALA A 112 20.23 23.11 -3.67
N GLY A 113 20.66 22.21 -2.78
CA GLY A 113 21.75 22.46 -1.84
C GLY A 113 23.08 22.77 -2.52
N LEU A 114 23.46 21.98 -3.53
CA LEU A 114 24.70 22.22 -4.31
C LEU A 114 24.66 23.55 -5.08
N ILE A 115 23.49 23.93 -5.63
CA ILE A 115 23.30 25.23 -6.29
C ILE A 115 23.46 26.35 -5.24
N ALA A 116 22.88 26.24 -4.06
CA ALA A 116 23.00 27.21 -2.98
C ALA A 116 24.48 27.39 -2.55
N VAL A 117 25.22 26.29 -2.43
CA VAL A 117 26.67 26.33 -2.13
C VAL A 117 27.45 27.04 -3.26
N ALA A 118 27.12 26.74 -4.53
CA ALA A 118 27.73 27.40 -5.68
C ALA A 118 27.44 28.92 -5.72
N LEU A 119 26.31 29.36 -5.15
CA LEU A 119 25.94 30.79 -5.00
C LEU A 119 26.53 31.41 -3.72
N GLY A 120 27.41 30.72 -2.98
CA GLY A 120 28.10 31.24 -1.80
C GLY A 120 27.34 31.06 -0.47
N LEU A 121 26.32 30.19 -0.42
CA LEU A 121 25.56 29.87 0.79
C LEU A 121 25.98 28.50 1.36
N PRO A 122 27.00 28.41 2.23
CA PRO A 122 27.54 27.12 2.70
C PRO A 122 26.58 26.27 3.53
N TRP A 123 25.54 26.90 4.10
CA TRP A 123 24.49 26.21 4.86
C TRP A 123 23.30 25.72 4.00
N GLY A 124 23.30 26.03 2.70
CA GLY A 124 22.22 25.67 1.78
C GLY A 124 22.03 24.17 1.64
N ASP A 125 23.11 23.39 1.50
CA ASP A 125 23.07 21.92 1.40
C ASP A 125 22.49 21.24 2.66
N PRO A 126 22.98 21.52 3.90
CA PRO A 126 22.40 20.91 5.10
C PRO A 126 20.93 21.30 5.34
N VAL A 127 20.54 22.54 5.07
CA VAL A 127 19.15 22.97 5.25
C VAL A 127 18.22 22.30 4.24
N ALA A 128 18.63 22.21 2.97
CA ALA A 128 17.90 21.46 1.96
C ALA A 128 17.76 19.98 2.34
N GLY A 129 18.83 19.37 2.85
CA GLY A 129 18.82 17.99 3.35
C GLY A 129 17.86 17.77 4.52
N LEU A 130 17.77 18.70 5.47
CA LEU A 130 16.80 18.64 6.58
C LEU A 130 15.36 18.80 6.08
N ALA A 131 15.10 19.69 5.14
CA ALA A 131 13.78 19.87 4.54
C ALA A 131 13.31 18.59 3.82
N VAL A 132 14.21 17.96 3.05
CA VAL A 132 13.95 16.67 2.41
C VAL A 132 13.71 15.58 3.44
N THR A 133 14.50 15.53 4.52
CA THR A 133 14.32 14.56 5.61
C THR A 133 12.94 14.69 6.24
N ALA A 134 12.49 15.90 6.57
CA ALA A 134 11.16 16.15 7.12
C ALA A 134 10.06 15.64 6.17
N PHE A 135 10.24 15.85 4.87
CA PHE A 135 9.31 15.36 3.87
C PHE A 135 9.31 13.82 3.75
N ILE A 136 10.49 13.16 3.81
CA ILE A 136 10.61 11.70 3.83
C ILE A 136 9.89 11.13 5.07
N CYS A 137 10.05 11.76 6.24
CA CYS A 137 9.35 11.36 7.46
C CYS A 137 7.82 11.45 7.30
N HIS A 138 7.31 12.51 6.70
CA HIS A 138 5.88 12.67 6.43
C HIS A 138 5.33 11.54 5.55
N VAL A 139 5.99 11.25 4.42
CA VAL A 139 5.57 10.15 3.53
C VAL A 139 5.78 8.78 4.19
N GLY A 140 6.86 8.62 4.98
CA GLY A 140 7.09 7.39 5.77
C GLY A 140 5.94 7.11 6.74
N TYR A 141 5.41 8.15 7.37
CA TYR A 141 4.23 8.06 8.23
C TYR A 141 2.99 7.61 7.44
N GLU A 142 2.70 8.22 6.29
CA GLU A 142 1.57 7.82 5.44
C GLU A 142 1.68 6.37 4.98
N VAL A 143 2.85 5.95 4.47
CA VAL A 143 3.09 4.56 4.05
C VAL A 143 2.92 3.59 5.21
N THR A 144 3.43 3.93 6.38
CA THR A 144 3.29 3.10 7.59
C THR A 144 1.82 2.97 7.99
N LYS A 145 1.07 4.08 7.97
CA LYS A 145 -0.35 4.09 8.27
C LYS A 145 -1.14 3.19 7.31
N ASP A 146 -0.88 3.29 6.02
CA ASP A 146 -1.54 2.47 4.99
C ASP A 146 -1.24 0.97 5.19
N VAL A 147 0.03 0.63 5.48
CA VAL A 147 0.46 -0.76 5.70
C VAL A 147 -0.17 -1.33 6.99
N VAL A 148 -0.14 -0.56 8.09
CA VAL A 148 -0.74 -0.97 9.37
C VAL A 148 -2.25 -1.13 9.23
N HIS A 149 -2.93 -0.20 8.54
CA HIS A 149 -4.37 -0.29 8.28
C HIS A 149 -4.74 -1.60 7.58
N ARG A 150 -4.01 -1.97 6.53
CA ARG A 150 -4.21 -3.24 5.81
C ARG A 150 -3.92 -4.48 6.66
N LEU A 151 -2.87 -4.44 7.48
CA LEU A 151 -2.53 -5.54 8.38
C LEU A 151 -3.53 -5.72 9.52
N ALA A 152 -4.18 -4.63 9.92
CA ALA A 152 -5.28 -4.66 10.89
C ALA A 152 -6.64 -5.00 10.24
N ASP A 153 -6.62 -5.59 9.03
CA ASP A 153 -7.80 -5.95 8.24
C ASP A 153 -8.72 -4.74 7.93
N GLY A 154 -8.16 -3.52 7.89
CA GLY A 154 -8.90 -2.31 7.53
C GLY A 154 -9.28 -2.28 6.05
N VAL A 155 -10.51 -1.85 5.78
CA VAL A 155 -11.07 -1.62 4.44
C VAL A 155 -11.79 -0.30 4.39
N ASP A 156 -12.06 0.19 3.18
CA ASP A 156 -12.90 1.36 2.99
C ASP A 156 -14.35 1.03 3.46
N PRO A 157 -14.97 1.86 4.29
CA PRO A 157 -16.36 1.67 4.72
C PRO A 157 -17.34 1.50 3.58
N ASP A 158 -17.09 2.14 2.42
CA ASP A 158 -17.93 2.03 1.24
C ASP A 158 -18.00 0.60 0.69
N VAL A 159 -16.94 -0.19 0.87
CA VAL A 159 -16.93 -1.62 0.49
C VAL A 159 -17.95 -2.41 1.32
N ILE A 160 -17.99 -2.16 2.64
CA ILE A 160 -18.92 -2.85 3.55
C ILE A 160 -20.37 -2.45 3.20
N THR A 161 -20.63 -1.15 3.09
CA THR A 161 -21.96 -0.63 2.76
C THR A 161 -22.45 -1.19 1.42
N THR A 162 -21.59 -1.23 0.40
CA THR A 162 -21.92 -1.78 -0.90
C THR A 162 -22.21 -3.28 -0.84
N ALA A 163 -21.40 -4.03 -0.07
CA ALA A 163 -21.60 -5.47 0.10
C ALA A 163 -22.93 -5.79 0.80
N GLU A 164 -23.25 -5.06 1.87
CA GLU A 164 -24.52 -5.23 2.61
C GLU A 164 -25.73 -4.87 1.76
N ALA A 165 -25.67 -3.75 1.03
CA ALA A 165 -26.73 -3.33 0.12
C ALA A 165 -26.92 -4.34 -1.03
N ALA A 166 -25.83 -4.83 -1.61
CA ALA A 166 -25.88 -5.82 -2.68
C ALA A 166 -26.52 -7.13 -2.21
N ALA A 167 -26.10 -7.66 -1.05
CA ALA A 167 -26.67 -8.87 -0.46
C ALA A 167 -28.15 -8.69 -0.07
N GLY A 168 -28.47 -7.56 0.58
CA GLY A 168 -29.84 -7.24 0.99
C GLY A 168 -30.82 -7.00 -0.17
N SER A 169 -30.32 -6.70 -1.38
CA SER A 169 -31.16 -6.55 -2.58
C SER A 169 -31.63 -7.89 -3.16
N VAL A 170 -31.08 -9.02 -2.70
CA VAL A 170 -31.44 -10.35 -3.21
C VAL A 170 -32.70 -10.85 -2.51
N PRO A 171 -33.78 -11.18 -3.24
CA PRO A 171 -35.00 -11.68 -2.66
C PRO A 171 -34.79 -12.97 -1.85
N GLY A 172 -35.22 -12.96 -0.59
CA GLY A 172 -35.01 -14.03 0.38
C GLY A 172 -33.96 -13.71 1.44
N VAL A 173 -33.19 -12.61 1.30
CA VAL A 173 -32.33 -12.07 2.33
C VAL A 173 -33.11 -11.04 3.14
N ILE A 174 -33.27 -11.25 4.44
CA ILE A 174 -33.99 -10.35 5.34
C ILE A 174 -33.06 -9.24 5.82
N HIS A 175 -31.83 -9.61 6.18
CA HIS A 175 -30.77 -8.72 6.63
C HIS A 175 -29.43 -9.30 6.22
N ALA A 176 -28.43 -8.46 5.95
CA ALA A 176 -27.08 -8.88 5.67
C ALA A 176 -26.08 -8.04 6.48
N HIS A 177 -25.05 -8.71 7.00
CA HIS A 177 -23.91 -8.06 7.63
C HIS A 177 -22.63 -8.52 6.94
N ALA A 178 -21.80 -7.56 6.53
CA ALA A 178 -20.59 -7.84 5.79
C ALA A 178 -19.33 -7.50 6.61
N ARG A 179 -18.31 -8.30 6.43
CA ARG A 179 -16.94 -8.01 6.84
C ARG A 179 -16.04 -8.24 5.64
N ALA A 180 -15.03 -7.41 5.51
CA ALA A 180 -14.07 -7.56 4.43
C ALA A 180 -12.64 -7.34 4.94
N ARG A 181 -11.68 -7.90 4.20
CA ARG A 181 -10.26 -7.69 4.46
C ARG A 181 -9.44 -7.88 3.21
N TRP A 182 -8.32 -7.19 3.16
CA TRP A 182 -7.31 -7.43 2.14
C TRP A 182 -6.37 -8.56 2.56
N THR A 183 -6.09 -9.49 1.64
CA THR A 183 -5.02 -10.47 1.75
C THR A 183 -4.09 -10.27 0.55
N GLY A 184 -3.01 -9.52 0.75
CA GLY A 184 -2.20 -9.03 -0.35
C GLY A 184 -3.03 -8.18 -1.32
N ARG A 185 -3.29 -8.71 -2.54
CA ARG A 185 -4.06 -8.02 -3.58
C ARG A 185 -5.52 -8.43 -3.67
N THR A 186 -5.89 -9.44 -2.92
CA THR A 186 -7.23 -10.01 -2.98
C THR A 186 -8.11 -9.43 -1.88
N LEU A 187 -9.19 -8.78 -2.26
CA LEU A 187 -10.24 -8.38 -1.33
C LEU A 187 -11.13 -9.60 -1.05
N ARG A 188 -11.20 -10.02 0.20
CA ARG A 188 -12.07 -11.10 0.67
C ARG A 188 -13.25 -10.50 1.40
N VAL A 189 -14.46 -10.89 1.01
CA VAL A 189 -15.70 -10.41 1.62
C VAL A 189 -16.44 -11.58 2.22
N GLU A 190 -16.74 -11.49 3.51
CA GLU A 190 -17.49 -12.45 4.28
C GLU A 190 -18.85 -11.83 4.63
N ILE A 191 -19.95 -12.52 4.29
CA ILE A 191 -21.30 -12.01 4.47
C ILE A 191 -22.11 -13.00 5.28
N GLU A 192 -22.67 -12.54 6.37
CA GLU A 192 -23.68 -13.24 7.14
C GLU A 192 -25.05 -12.71 6.71
N GLY A 193 -25.91 -13.59 6.20
CA GLY A 193 -27.27 -13.23 5.78
C GLY A 193 -28.32 -13.93 6.62
N TRP A 194 -29.25 -13.15 7.13
CA TRP A 194 -30.44 -13.66 7.83
C TRP A 194 -31.53 -13.97 6.83
N VAL A 195 -32.05 -15.20 6.92
CA VAL A 195 -33.06 -15.75 6.01
C VAL A 195 -34.19 -16.40 6.79
N ASP A 196 -35.26 -16.77 6.10
CA ASP A 196 -36.37 -17.51 6.68
C ASP A 196 -35.86 -18.81 7.37
N PRO A 197 -36.20 -19.08 8.64
CA PRO A 197 -35.84 -20.29 9.34
C PRO A 197 -36.32 -21.60 8.67
N GLU A 198 -37.39 -21.54 7.88
CA GLU A 198 -37.96 -22.67 7.15
C GLU A 198 -37.25 -22.98 5.84
N LEU A 199 -36.22 -22.17 5.46
CA LEU A 199 -35.50 -22.33 4.21
C LEU A 199 -34.75 -23.66 4.14
N THR A 200 -34.96 -24.44 3.10
CA THR A 200 -34.20 -25.69 2.93
C THR A 200 -32.72 -25.44 2.63
N ALA A 201 -31.86 -26.40 2.96
CA ALA A 201 -30.43 -26.29 2.66
C ALA A 201 -30.16 -26.07 1.15
N LYS A 202 -30.98 -26.66 0.29
CA LYS A 202 -30.90 -26.48 -1.17
C LYS A 202 -31.24 -25.05 -1.61
N ASP A 203 -32.27 -24.46 -1.01
CA ASP A 203 -32.71 -23.10 -1.31
C ASP A 203 -31.70 -22.08 -0.76
N ALA A 204 -31.12 -22.36 0.45
CA ALA A 204 -30.04 -21.56 1.02
C ALA A 204 -28.80 -21.53 0.13
N ASP A 205 -28.41 -22.67 -0.46
CA ASP A 205 -27.29 -22.75 -1.43
C ASP A 205 -27.59 -21.96 -2.72
N THR A 206 -28.83 -22.06 -3.20
CA THR A 206 -29.27 -21.31 -4.37
C THR A 206 -29.30 -19.81 -4.12
N LEU A 207 -29.73 -19.40 -2.92
CA LEU A 207 -29.71 -18.02 -2.47
C LEU A 207 -28.26 -17.49 -2.39
N GLY A 208 -27.35 -18.27 -1.79
CA GLY A 208 -25.93 -17.92 -1.71
C GLY A 208 -25.29 -17.67 -3.06
N ARG A 209 -25.64 -18.46 -4.09
CA ARG A 209 -25.17 -18.24 -5.46
C ARG A 209 -25.68 -16.91 -6.03
N ARG A 210 -26.97 -16.58 -5.82
CA ARG A 210 -27.55 -15.30 -6.27
C ARG A 210 -26.87 -14.11 -5.59
N VAL A 211 -26.59 -14.23 -4.29
CA VAL A 211 -25.84 -13.21 -3.55
C VAL A 211 -24.43 -13.04 -4.11
N ALA A 212 -23.70 -14.13 -4.37
CA ALA A 212 -22.36 -14.09 -4.94
C ALA A 212 -22.37 -13.45 -6.35
N ASP A 213 -23.35 -13.76 -7.20
CA ASP A 213 -23.51 -13.15 -8.52
C ASP A 213 -23.76 -11.64 -8.40
N GLN A 214 -24.60 -11.21 -7.48
CA GLN A 214 -24.91 -9.79 -7.26
C GLN A 214 -23.68 -9.03 -6.74
N LEU A 215 -22.96 -9.61 -5.79
CA LEU A 215 -21.70 -9.05 -5.26
C LEU A 215 -20.62 -8.92 -6.33
N SER A 216 -20.46 -9.93 -7.19
CA SER A 216 -19.49 -9.89 -8.29
C SER A 216 -19.75 -8.75 -9.28
N ARG A 217 -21.00 -8.31 -9.41
CA ARG A 217 -21.37 -7.17 -10.26
C ARG A 217 -21.08 -5.83 -9.60
N GLN A 218 -21.27 -5.73 -8.28
CA GLN A 218 -21.14 -4.46 -7.56
C GLN A 218 -19.75 -4.23 -6.96
N LEU A 219 -19.00 -5.32 -6.69
CA LEU A 219 -17.63 -5.31 -6.15
C LEU A 219 -16.70 -6.13 -7.06
N PRO A 220 -16.40 -5.67 -8.26
CA PRO A 220 -15.58 -6.41 -9.23
C PRO A 220 -14.12 -6.58 -8.77
N GLU A 221 -13.66 -5.78 -7.81
CA GLU A 221 -12.33 -5.90 -7.17
C GLU A 221 -12.26 -7.02 -6.12
N ALA A 222 -13.39 -7.55 -5.65
CA ALA A 222 -13.39 -8.64 -4.69
C ALA A 222 -13.01 -9.97 -5.35
N GLY A 223 -11.98 -10.60 -4.83
CA GLY A 223 -11.46 -11.87 -5.37
C GLY A 223 -12.15 -13.11 -4.82
N SER A 224 -12.87 -13.00 -3.70
CA SER A 224 -13.64 -14.11 -3.12
C SER A 224 -14.76 -13.61 -2.22
N PHE A 225 -15.88 -14.33 -2.26
CA PHE A 225 -17.04 -14.13 -1.39
C PHE A 225 -17.30 -15.38 -0.57
N THR A 226 -17.59 -15.21 0.71
CA THR A 226 -18.07 -16.27 1.59
C THR A 226 -19.44 -15.87 2.08
N TRP A 227 -20.45 -16.74 1.84
CA TRP A 227 -21.80 -16.56 2.32
C TRP A 227 -22.10 -17.52 3.47
N THR A 228 -22.59 -17.00 4.55
CA THR A 228 -23.06 -17.78 5.71
C THR A 228 -24.51 -17.46 6.00
N THR A 229 -25.35 -18.48 6.03
CA THR A 229 -26.78 -18.35 6.30
C THR A 229 -27.04 -18.41 7.78
N ARG A 230 -27.85 -17.49 8.30
CA ARG A 230 -28.37 -17.50 9.66
C ARG A 230 -29.90 -17.48 9.63
N ALA A 231 -30.54 -18.22 10.50
CA ALA A 231 -31.97 -18.12 10.70
C ALA A 231 -32.32 -16.74 11.29
N ALA A 232 -33.31 -16.06 10.73
CA ALA A 232 -33.78 -14.82 11.32
C ALA A 232 -34.41 -15.10 12.69
N PRO A 233 -34.24 -14.23 13.70
CA PRO A 233 -34.93 -14.36 14.96
C PRO A 233 -36.43 -14.25 14.72
N ALA A 234 -37.21 -15.09 15.43
CA ALA A 234 -38.66 -15.10 15.37
C ALA A 234 -39.27 -13.80 15.89
#